data_21b650149297387cb7879119a3487b6d
#
_entry.id   21b650149297387cb7879119a3487b6d
#
_cell.length_a   1.000
_cell.length_b   1.000
_cell.length_c   1.000
_cell.angle_alpha   90.00
_cell.angle_beta   90.00
_cell.angle_gamma   90.00
#
_symmetry.space_group_name_H-M   'P 1'
#
loop_
_entity.id
_entity.type
_entity.pdbx_description
1 polymer ?
#
loop_
_entity_poly.entity_id
_entity_poly.type
_entity_poly.pdbx_seq_one_letter_code
_entity_poly.pdbx_strand_id
1 'polypeptide(L)'
;IMATDGTIMLKIYQQACKKYDIEYFVPDDNIQKQIMDIIYDDVKAKGIFDNEKFKKVLNYFLQNGCKYVILGCTELSGFKKDFDKNTIDPMDYLVKAAILSVDKEYKD
;
A
#
# COMPACT_ATOMS: atom_id res chain seq x y z
N ILE A 1 -2.51 -4.67 -4.29
CA ILE A 1 -1.60 -3.51 -4.27
C ILE A 1 -2.41 -2.23 -4.48
N MET A 2 -2.39 -1.36 -3.50
CA MET A 2 -3.06 -0.07 -3.57
C MET A 2 -2.00 1.02 -3.75
N ALA A 3 -1.88 1.55 -4.97
CA ALA A 3 -0.80 2.45 -5.33
C ALA A 3 -1.19 3.34 -6.51
N THR A 4 -0.31 4.28 -6.90
CA THR A 4 -0.53 5.10 -8.09
C THR A 4 -0.39 4.27 -9.37
N ASP A 5 -0.94 4.80 -10.47
CA ASP A 5 -0.81 4.17 -11.79
C ASP A 5 0.66 3.94 -12.16
N GLY A 6 1.52 4.92 -11.90
CA GLY A 6 2.94 4.81 -12.20
C GLY A 6 3.60 3.67 -11.45
N THR A 7 3.30 3.51 -10.17
CA THR A 7 3.85 2.43 -9.35
C THR A 7 3.37 1.07 -9.86
N ILE A 8 2.11 0.95 -10.23
CA ILE A 8 1.54 -0.29 -10.79
C ILE A 8 2.19 -0.61 -12.14
N MET A 9 2.33 0.38 -13.02
CA MET A 9 2.93 0.21 -14.35
C MET A 9 4.40 -0.21 -14.29
N LEU A 10 5.17 0.33 -13.35
CA LEU A 10 6.57 -0.04 -13.14
C LEU A 10 6.75 -1.40 -12.47
N LYS A 11 5.66 -2.01 -12.00
CA LYS A 11 5.64 -3.35 -11.39
C LYS A 11 6.58 -3.51 -10.20
N ILE A 12 6.75 -2.45 -9.42
CA ILE A 12 7.69 -2.41 -8.30
C ILE A 12 7.34 -3.48 -7.25
N TYR A 13 6.09 -3.51 -6.80
CA TYR A 13 5.63 -4.45 -5.77
C TYR A 13 5.35 -5.84 -6.35
N GLN A 14 4.90 -5.91 -7.60
CA GLN A 14 4.68 -7.17 -8.30
C GLN A 14 5.99 -7.97 -8.42
N GLN A 15 7.07 -7.29 -8.80
CA GLN A 15 8.40 -7.91 -8.90
C GLN A 15 8.92 -8.38 -7.54
N ALA A 16 8.71 -7.59 -6.50
CA ALA A 16 9.09 -7.97 -5.14
C ALA A 16 8.31 -9.20 -4.66
N CYS A 17 7.01 -9.25 -4.90
CA CYS A 17 6.17 -10.40 -4.57
C CYS A 17 6.63 -11.65 -5.31
N LYS A 18 6.91 -11.52 -6.60
CA LYS A 18 7.38 -12.61 -7.44
C LYS A 18 8.72 -13.17 -6.95
N LYS A 19 9.63 -12.30 -6.53
CA LYS A 19 10.94 -12.68 -6.01
C LYS A 19 10.83 -13.56 -4.76
N TYR A 20 9.85 -13.28 -3.91
CA TYR A 20 9.64 -14.03 -2.66
C TYR A 20 8.50 -15.06 -2.75
N ASP A 21 8.06 -15.37 -3.95
CA ASP A 21 7.02 -16.36 -4.22
C ASP A 21 5.70 -16.04 -3.50
N ILE A 22 5.34 -14.77 -3.49
CA ILE A 22 4.12 -14.27 -2.88
C ILE A 22 3.12 -13.93 -3.99
N GLU A 23 1.90 -14.46 -3.87
CA GLU A 23 0.82 -14.10 -4.79
C GLU A 23 0.41 -12.64 -4.57
N TYR A 24 0.13 -11.93 -5.67
CA TYR A 24 -0.31 -10.54 -5.59
C TYR A 24 -1.57 -10.33 -6.43
N PHE A 25 -2.28 -9.25 -6.10
CA PHE A 25 -3.49 -8.84 -6.80
C PHE A 25 -3.40 -7.34 -7.12
N VAL A 26 -3.73 -7.01 -8.36
CA VAL A 26 -3.79 -5.63 -8.85
C VAL A 26 -5.26 -5.32 -9.16
N PRO A 27 -5.78 -4.14 -8.77
CA PRO A 27 -7.19 -3.84 -8.98
C PRO A 27 -7.51 -3.63 -10.46
N ASP A 28 -8.80 -3.74 -10.82
CA ASP A 28 -9.26 -3.39 -12.15
C ASP A 28 -9.18 -1.86 -12.37
N ASP A 29 -9.41 -1.42 -13.61
CA ASP A 29 -9.28 -0.01 -13.99
C ASP A 29 -10.24 0.90 -13.22
N ASN A 30 -11.45 0.44 -12.93
CA ASN A 30 -12.43 1.22 -12.18
C ASN A 30 -11.99 1.47 -10.73
N ILE A 31 -11.52 0.43 -10.06
CA ILE A 31 -11.02 0.55 -8.68
C ILE A 31 -9.71 1.33 -8.65
N GLN A 32 -8.85 1.13 -9.63
CA GLN A 32 -7.61 1.89 -9.74
C GLN A 32 -7.89 3.40 -9.87
N LYS A 33 -8.91 3.77 -10.63
CA LYS A 33 -9.35 5.15 -10.76
C LYS A 33 -9.81 5.72 -9.41
N GLN A 34 -10.55 4.95 -8.64
CA GLN A 34 -10.98 5.36 -7.30
C GLN A 34 -9.79 5.55 -6.36
N ILE A 35 -8.77 4.71 -6.47
CA ILE A 35 -7.52 4.84 -5.71
C ILE A 35 -6.81 6.15 -6.08
N MET A 36 -6.73 6.46 -7.36
CA MET A 36 -6.12 7.71 -7.82
C MET A 36 -6.88 8.94 -7.31
N ASP A 37 -8.20 8.89 -7.25
CA ASP A 37 -9.02 9.96 -6.68
C ASP A 37 -8.71 10.17 -5.20
N ILE A 38 -8.57 9.10 -4.43
CA ILE A 38 -8.22 9.18 -3.02
C ILE A 38 -6.83 9.83 -2.84
N ILE A 39 -5.86 9.41 -3.63
CA ILE A 39 -4.48 9.89 -3.51
C ILE A 39 -4.36 11.35 -3.95
N TYR A 40 -4.84 11.68 -5.13
CA TYR A 40 -4.60 12.99 -5.75
C TYR A 40 -5.66 14.02 -5.42
N ASP A 41 -6.94 13.67 -5.51
CA ASP A 41 -8.02 14.63 -5.35
C ASP A 41 -8.33 14.91 -3.87
N ASP A 42 -8.28 13.89 -3.02
CA ASP A 42 -8.60 14.04 -1.61
C ASP A 42 -7.36 14.36 -0.77
N VAL A 43 -6.40 13.46 -0.70
CA VAL A 43 -5.26 13.60 0.21
C VAL A 43 -4.28 14.66 -0.27
N LYS A 44 -3.79 14.55 -1.51
CA LYS A 44 -2.73 15.43 -2.02
C LYS A 44 -3.24 16.85 -2.29
N ALA A 45 -4.42 16.99 -2.87
CA ALA A 45 -4.97 18.29 -3.23
C ALA A 45 -5.63 19.01 -2.06
N LYS A 46 -6.32 18.30 -1.18
CA LYS A 46 -7.16 18.87 -0.12
C LYS A 46 -6.76 18.47 1.29
N GLY A 47 -5.85 17.52 1.45
CA GLY A 47 -5.50 16.97 2.76
C GLY A 47 -6.64 16.23 3.45
N ILE A 48 -7.59 15.71 2.67
CA ILE A 48 -8.76 15.01 3.18
C ILE A 48 -8.51 13.51 3.17
N PHE A 49 -8.76 12.84 4.31
CA PHE A 49 -8.69 11.38 4.43
C PHE A 49 -10.12 10.84 4.55
N ASP A 50 -10.72 10.50 3.41
CA ASP A 50 -12.08 9.97 3.36
C ASP A 50 -12.07 8.47 3.67
N ASN A 51 -12.33 8.12 4.93
CA ASN A 51 -12.33 6.74 5.41
C ASN A 51 -13.38 5.87 4.73
N GLU A 52 -14.51 6.45 4.32
CA GLU A 52 -15.57 5.70 3.63
C GLU A 52 -15.11 5.25 2.24
N LYS A 53 -14.49 6.14 1.48
CA LYS A 53 -13.90 5.79 0.18
C LYS A 53 -12.81 4.75 0.31
N PHE A 54 -11.92 4.93 1.29
CA PHE A 54 -10.83 4.01 1.54
C PHE A 54 -11.34 2.62 1.93
N LYS A 55 -12.30 2.57 2.83
CA LYS A 55 -12.91 1.33 3.30
C LYS A 55 -13.55 0.55 2.14
N LYS A 56 -14.21 1.26 1.24
CA LYS A 56 -14.86 0.66 0.07
C LYS A 56 -13.84 -0.02 -0.84
N VAL A 57 -12.73 0.65 -1.11
CA VAL A 57 -11.63 0.09 -1.90
C VAL A 57 -10.96 -1.07 -1.18
N LEU A 58 -10.71 -0.92 0.12
CA LEU A 58 -10.12 -1.99 0.93
C LEU A 58 -10.99 -3.25 0.92
N ASN A 59 -12.31 -3.09 1.07
CA ASN A 59 -13.26 -4.21 1.02
C ASN A 59 -13.23 -4.92 -0.33
N TYR A 60 -13.05 -4.18 -1.42
CA TYR A 60 -12.89 -4.76 -2.74
C TYR A 60 -11.72 -5.76 -2.77
N PHE A 61 -10.57 -5.36 -2.23
CA PHE A 61 -9.41 -6.25 -2.15
C PHE A 61 -9.69 -7.48 -1.28
N LEU A 62 -10.31 -7.28 -0.13
CA LEU A 62 -10.61 -8.37 0.79
C LEU A 62 -11.60 -9.37 0.19
N GLN A 63 -12.59 -8.89 -0.56
CA GLN A 63 -13.57 -9.74 -1.25
C GLN A 63 -12.94 -10.54 -2.39
N ASN A 64 -11.83 -10.07 -2.93
CA ASN A 64 -11.09 -10.78 -3.98
C ASN A 64 -10.01 -11.71 -3.43
N GLY A 65 -10.07 -12.03 -2.15
CA GLY A 65 -9.18 -12.99 -1.52
C GLY A 65 -7.88 -12.43 -0.99
N CYS A 66 -7.71 -11.10 -1.01
CA CYS A 66 -6.52 -10.47 -0.45
C CYS A 66 -6.60 -10.49 1.06
N LYS A 67 -5.58 -11.00 1.71
CA LYS A 67 -5.47 -11.01 3.17
C LYS A 67 -4.90 -9.68 3.68
N TYR A 68 -3.97 -9.12 2.93
CA TYR A 68 -3.32 -7.84 3.23
C TYR A 68 -3.28 -6.98 1.99
N VAL A 69 -3.30 -5.67 2.17
CA VAL A 69 -3.22 -4.69 1.09
C VAL A 69 -1.99 -3.81 1.30
N ILE A 70 -1.10 -3.80 0.31
CA ILE A 70 0.11 -2.98 0.33
C ILE A 70 -0.26 -1.54 0.00
N LEU A 71 0.04 -0.60 0.91
CA LEU A 71 -0.15 0.83 0.69
C LEU A 71 1.10 1.37 -0.01
N GLY A 72 1.11 1.33 -1.33
CA GLY A 72 2.27 1.65 -2.15
C GLY A 72 2.46 3.13 -2.45
N CYS A 73 1.82 4.00 -1.69
CA CYS A 73 1.94 5.45 -1.84
C CYS A 73 1.97 6.10 -0.46
N THR A 74 2.88 7.04 -0.25
CA THR A 74 3.05 7.71 1.05
C THR A 74 1.79 8.47 1.49
N GLU A 75 1.02 8.99 0.56
CA GLU A 75 -0.24 9.67 0.86
C GLU A 75 -1.27 8.73 1.49
N LEU A 76 -1.20 7.43 1.21
CA LEU A 76 -2.10 6.44 1.80
C LEU A 76 -1.72 6.06 3.23
N SER A 77 -0.51 6.37 3.67
CA SER A 77 -0.05 6.05 5.02
C SER A 77 -0.89 6.70 6.12
N GLY A 78 -1.58 7.79 5.82
CA GLY A 78 -2.49 8.43 6.76
C GLY A 78 -3.70 7.58 7.15
N PHE A 79 -4.04 6.57 6.34
CA PHE A 79 -5.14 5.66 6.64
C PHE A 79 -4.72 4.47 7.51
N LYS A 80 -3.44 4.17 7.64
CA LYS A 80 -2.96 2.96 8.32
C LYS A 80 -3.39 2.88 9.79
N LYS A 81 -3.53 4.02 10.46
CA LYS A 81 -3.92 4.08 11.86
C LYS A 81 -5.28 3.45 12.11
N ASP A 82 -6.24 3.68 11.21
CA ASP A 82 -7.59 3.17 11.34
C ASP A 82 -7.78 1.80 10.68
N PHE A 83 -6.87 1.42 9.79
CA PHE A 83 -6.98 0.21 8.97
C PHE A 83 -5.73 -0.69 9.04
N ASP A 84 -4.97 -0.62 10.11
CA ASP A 84 -3.69 -1.32 10.28
C ASP A 84 -3.81 -2.85 10.21
N LYS A 85 -4.97 -3.38 10.56
CA LYS A 85 -5.20 -4.83 10.61
C LYS A 85 -5.04 -5.52 9.25
N ASN A 86 -5.45 -4.85 8.18
CA ASN A 86 -5.45 -5.43 6.83
C ASN A 86 -4.52 -4.69 5.86
N THR A 87 -3.75 -3.72 6.33
CA THR A 87 -2.86 -2.93 5.47
C THR A 87 -1.41 -3.10 5.86
N ILE A 88 -0.54 -3.01 4.86
CA ILE A 88 0.91 -3.06 5.04
C ILE A 88 1.48 -1.79 4.43
N ASP A 89 2.17 -0.98 5.25
CA ASP A 89 2.89 0.18 4.78
C ASP A 89 4.36 -0.20 4.59
N PRO A 90 4.87 -0.23 3.34
CA PRO A 90 6.25 -0.62 3.09
C PRO A 90 7.27 0.26 3.80
N MET A 91 6.94 1.52 4.08
CA MET A 91 7.83 2.43 4.80
C MET A 91 8.15 1.92 6.21
N ASP A 92 7.18 1.33 6.90
CA ASP A 92 7.41 0.73 8.22
C ASP A 92 8.40 -0.41 8.16
N TYR A 93 8.33 -1.23 7.13
CA TYR A 93 9.25 -2.35 6.93
C TYR A 93 10.65 -1.88 6.55
N LEU A 94 10.77 -0.83 5.74
CA LEU A 94 12.06 -0.25 5.37
C LEU A 94 12.78 0.32 6.59
N VAL A 95 12.07 1.01 7.47
CA VAL A 95 12.63 1.55 8.72
C VAL A 95 13.10 0.42 9.61
N LYS A 96 12.30 -0.63 9.79
CA LYS A 96 12.68 -1.81 10.58
C LYS A 96 13.92 -2.49 10.00
N ALA A 97 13.96 -2.69 8.70
CA ALA A 97 15.09 -3.32 8.03
C ALA A 97 16.38 -2.49 8.21
N ALA A 98 16.29 -1.17 8.14
CA ALA A 98 17.42 -0.28 8.35
C ALA A 98 17.94 -0.37 9.79
N ILE A 99 17.04 -0.39 10.78
CA ILE A 99 17.41 -0.52 12.21
C ILE A 99 18.09 -1.87 12.47
N LEU A 100 17.52 -2.96 11.96
CA LEU A 100 18.08 -4.30 12.12
C LEU A 100 19.44 -4.42 11.44
N SER A 101 19.62 -3.79 10.29
CA SER A 101 20.89 -3.77 9.57
C SER A 101 21.98 -3.06 10.36
N VAL A 102 21.66 -1.91 10.97
CA VAL A 102 22.57 -1.15 11.83
C VAL A 102 22.96 -1.97 13.08
N ASP A 103 21.98 -2.58 13.73
CA ASP A 103 22.22 -3.45 14.90
C ASP A 103 23.14 -4.61 14.54
N LYS A 104 22.96 -5.19 13.38
CA LYS A 104 23.80 -6.28 12.87
C LYS A 104 25.25 -5.84 12.67
N GLU A 105 25.46 -4.66 12.12
CA GLU A 105 26.78 -4.09 11.91
C GLU A 105 27.52 -3.83 13.22
N TYR A 106 26.79 -3.38 14.24
CA TYR A 106 27.38 -3.09 15.55
C TYR A 106 27.66 -4.33 16.38
N LYS A 107 27.01 -5.43 16.09
CA LYS A 107 27.19 -6.70 16.81
C LYS A 107 28.30 -7.57 16.24
N ASP A 108 28.61 -7.36 15.00
CA ASP A 108 29.65 -8.10 14.28
C ASP A 108 31.00 -7.39 14.40
#